data_791ad1e5ea0e91d8c9ef1484b2d76359
#
_entry.id   791ad1e5ea0e91d8c9ef1484b2d76359
#
_cell.length_a   1.000
_cell.length_b   1.000
_cell.length_c   1.000
_cell.angle_alpha   90.00
_cell.angle_beta   90.00
_cell.angle_gamma   90.00
#
_symmetry.space_group_name_H-M   'P 1'
#
loop_
_entity.id
_entity.type
_entity.pdbx_description
1 polymer ?
#
loop_
_entity_poly.entity_id
_entity_poly.type
_entity_poly.pdbx_seq_one_letter_code
_entity_poly.pdbx_strand_id
1 'polypeptide(L)'
;KKYKESLKRFFEGTAHPIDIGWITYWRNGIEHHRYFINSVGFGLDPLTCAKAENLKHYIGSHFVNYLFGLLVAVVQHKPQMMTITVDGEEAVTDYLFTMNIGNGPFSGGGIRQNPDADPQDGIFHAMFLRKPTFGQIMQAIPRLFNGKLADLDFVHPLIGKEIEVNYKKHIMFEADGILENITGPCKVTCIHHAIQMQV
;
A
#
# COMPACT_ATOMS: atom_id res chain seq x y z
N LYS A 1 9.10 -23.78 15.10
CA LYS A 1 10.24 -23.56 14.17
C LYS A 1 10.49 -22.07 13.93
N LYS A 2 9.50 -21.32 13.47
CA LYS A 2 9.64 -19.87 13.13
C LYS A 2 10.18 -19.00 14.28
N TYR A 3 9.73 -19.19 15.51
CA TYR A 3 10.19 -18.40 16.66
C TYR A 3 11.69 -18.55 16.97
N LYS A 4 12.23 -19.77 16.83
CA LYS A 4 13.65 -20.01 17.05
C LYS A 4 14.51 -19.34 15.98
N GLU A 5 14.05 -19.35 14.72
CA GLU A 5 14.71 -18.63 13.63
C GLU A 5 14.68 -17.13 13.82
N SER A 6 13.54 -16.58 14.22
CA SER A 6 13.41 -15.14 14.50
C SER A 6 14.30 -14.70 15.67
N LEU A 7 14.36 -15.48 16.75
CA LEU A 7 15.27 -15.23 17.86
C LEU A 7 16.74 -15.32 17.44
N LYS A 8 17.09 -16.31 16.62
CA LYS A 8 18.44 -16.43 16.09
C LYS A 8 18.84 -15.21 15.27
N ARG A 9 17.97 -14.75 14.35
CA ARG A 9 18.21 -13.52 13.59
C ARG A 9 18.35 -12.31 14.49
N PHE A 10 17.53 -12.19 15.54
CA PHE A 10 17.62 -11.09 16.47
C PHE A 10 18.97 -11.02 17.24
N PHE A 11 19.53 -12.16 17.62
CA PHE A 11 20.78 -12.20 18.39
C PHE A 11 22.05 -12.35 17.55
N GLU A 12 21.95 -13.00 16.39
CA GLU A 12 23.09 -13.35 15.53
C GLU A 12 23.06 -12.66 14.16
N GLY A 13 21.97 -11.99 13.81
CA GLY A 13 21.79 -11.32 12.53
C GLY A 13 22.65 -10.06 12.40
N THR A 14 22.78 -9.57 11.17
CA THR A 14 23.44 -8.31 10.86
C THR A 14 22.40 -7.19 10.76
N ALA A 15 22.73 -6.02 11.30
CA ALA A 15 21.88 -4.85 11.15
C ALA A 15 22.10 -4.24 9.76
N HIS A 16 21.01 -4.03 9.03
CA HIS A 16 21.02 -3.37 7.72
C HIS A 16 20.21 -2.08 7.79
N PRO A 17 20.71 -0.99 7.18
CA PRO A 17 19.92 0.22 7.06
C PRO A 17 18.73 -0.03 6.14
N ILE A 18 17.55 0.43 6.54
CA ILE A 18 16.35 0.40 5.72
C ILE A 18 15.69 1.77 5.66
N ASP A 19 14.98 1.98 4.58
CA ASP A 19 14.18 3.15 4.33
C ASP A 19 12.88 3.11 5.11
N ILE A 20 12.30 4.28 5.38
CA ILE A 20 10.95 4.39 5.90
C ILE A 20 10.15 5.41 5.09
N GLY A 21 8.85 5.25 5.08
CA GLY A 21 7.95 6.25 4.51
C GLY A 21 7.53 7.29 5.55
N TRP A 22 7.50 8.54 5.11
CA TRP A 22 6.95 9.67 5.83
C TRP A 22 5.72 10.18 5.09
N ILE A 23 4.54 10.17 5.75
CA ILE A 23 3.28 10.67 5.18
C ILE A 23 2.96 11.99 5.83
N THR A 24 2.75 13.02 5.01
CA THR A 24 2.14 14.30 5.39
C THR A 24 0.74 14.35 4.82
N TYR A 25 -0.26 14.60 5.64
CA TYR A 25 -1.66 14.64 5.23
C TYR A 25 -2.47 15.64 6.05
N TRP A 26 -3.63 16.05 5.53
CA TRP A 26 -4.51 17.00 6.24
C TRP A 26 -5.80 16.34 6.67
N ARG A 27 -6.20 16.61 7.90
CA ARG A 27 -7.49 16.22 8.45
C ARG A 27 -8.12 17.43 9.13
N ASN A 28 -9.30 17.85 8.63
CA ASN A 28 -10.02 19.05 9.12
C ASN A 28 -9.18 20.33 9.10
N GLY A 29 -8.37 20.50 8.07
CA GLY A 29 -7.49 21.67 7.91
C GLY A 29 -6.22 21.66 8.77
N ILE A 30 -6.00 20.62 9.56
CA ILE A 30 -4.80 20.44 10.39
C ILE A 30 -3.87 19.45 9.69
N GLU A 31 -2.59 19.80 9.64
CA GLU A 31 -1.54 18.94 9.13
C GLU A 31 -1.19 17.86 10.16
N HIS A 32 -1.07 16.64 9.66
CA HIS A 32 -0.70 15.44 10.42
C HIS A 32 0.43 14.72 9.72
N HIS A 33 1.17 13.92 10.49
CA HIS A 33 2.26 13.11 9.99
C HIS A 33 2.16 11.68 10.50
N ARG A 34 2.70 10.74 9.68
CA ARG A 34 2.82 9.34 10.06
C ARG A 34 4.03 8.71 9.38
N TYR A 35 4.71 7.82 10.09
CA TYR A 35 5.69 6.91 9.51
C TYR A 35 5.02 5.59 9.10
N PHE A 36 5.59 4.94 8.10
CA PHE A 36 5.33 3.53 7.79
C PHE A 36 6.63 2.84 7.35
N ILE A 37 6.69 1.53 7.56
CA ILE A 37 7.86 0.71 7.23
C ILE A 37 7.62 -0.08 5.95
N ASN A 38 6.40 -0.54 5.74
CA ASN A 38 6.10 -1.48 4.66
C ASN A 38 5.36 -0.83 3.48
N SER A 39 4.14 -0.33 3.68
CA SER A 39 3.36 0.24 2.58
C SER A 39 2.25 1.19 3.04
N VAL A 40 1.82 2.02 2.09
CA VAL A 40 0.60 2.83 2.22
C VAL A 40 -0.32 2.57 1.03
N GLY A 41 -1.61 2.35 1.32
CA GLY A 41 -2.64 2.00 0.34
C GLY A 41 -3.76 3.03 0.27
N PHE A 42 -4.27 3.28 -0.95
CA PHE A 42 -5.39 4.16 -1.25
C PHE A 42 -6.47 3.42 -2.05
N GLY A 43 -7.70 3.89 -1.96
CA GLY A 43 -8.81 3.34 -2.73
C GLY A 43 -9.35 2.03 -2.16
N LEU A 44 -9.13 0.90 -2.83
CA LEU A 44 -9.62 -0.41 -2.39
C LEU A 44 -8.90 -0.92 -1.13
N ASP A 45 -7.60 -0.67 -0.99
CA ASP A 45 -6.77 -1.21 0.09
C ASP A 45 -7.31 -0.85 1.49
N PRO A 46 -7.54 0.45 1.83
CA PRO A 46 -8.10 0.79 3.13
C PRO A 46 -9.50 0.22 3.36
N LEU A 47 -10.33 0.12 2.32
CA LEU A 47 -11.66 -0.50 2.44
C LEU A 47 -11.56 -1.99 2.73
N THR A 48 -10.60 -2.68 2.11
CA THR A 48 -10.30 -4.09 2.37
C THR A 48 -9.86 -4.30 3.82
N CYS A 49 -8.95 -3.46 4.32
CA CYS A 49 -8.50 -3.50 5.71
C CYS A 49 -9.66 -3.29 6.68
N ALA A 50 -10.52 -2.29 6.45
CA ALA A 50 -11.69 -2.03 7.28
C ALA A 50 -12.67 -3.22 7.32
N LYS A 51 -12.89 -3.89 6.17
CA LYS A 51 -13.77 -5.07 6.10
C LYS A 51 -13.14 -6.29 6.76
N ALA A 52 -11.84 -6.52 6.55
CA ALA A 52 -11.11 -7.62 7.18
C ALA A 52 -11.07 -7.49 8.71
N GLU A 53 -10.92 -6.26 9.22
CA GLU A 53 -10.97 -5.96 10.67
C GLU A 53 -12.29 -6.41 11.28
N ASN A 54 -13.42 -6.06 10.67
CA ASN A 54 -14.75 -6.44 11.13
C ASN A 54 -15.00 -7.96 11.15
N LEU A 55 -14.26 -8.72 10.35
CA LEU A 55 -14.38 -10.18 10.26
C LEU A 55 -13.48 -10.95 11.23
N LYS A 56 -12.50 -10.30 11.87
CA LYS A 56 -11.57 -10.94 12.82
C LYS A 56 -12.29 -11.71 13.95
N HIS A 57 -13.48 -11.26 14.33
CA HIS A 57 -14.27 -11.89 15.39
C HIS A 57 -14.99 -13.18 14.96
N TYR A 58 -15.12 -13.43 13.66
CA TYR A 58 -15.92 -14.53 13.13
C TYR A 58 -15.09 -15.65 12.51
N ILE A 59 -13.91 -15.35 12.00
CA ILE A 59 -13.07 -16.30 11.26
C ILE A 59 -11.64 -16.25 11.83
N GLY A 60 -11.13 -17.39 12.28
CA GLY A 60 -9.80 -17.47 12.94
C GLY A 60 -8.59 -17.34 12.03
N SER A 61 -8.78 -17.23 10.70
CA SER A 61 -7.68 -17.10 9.74
C SER A 61 -7.56 -15.68 9.19
N HIS A 62 -6.45 -15.02 9.45
CA HIS A 62 -6.17 -13.67 8.92
C HIS A 62 -6.22 -13.60 7.39
N PHE A 63 -5.71 -14.63 6.71
CA PHE A 63 -5.72 -14.71 5.25
C PHE A 63 -7.15 -14.80 4.68
N VAL A 64 -8.00 -15.66 5.26
CA VAL A 64 -9.39 -15.82 4.81
C VAL A 64 -10.18 -14.54 5.06
N ASN A 65 -9.98 -13.89 6.21
CA ASN A 65 -10.61 -12.60 6.52
C ASN A 65 -10.23 -11.53 5.50
N TYR A 66 -8.95 -11.47 5.14
CA TYR A 66 -8.46 -10.53 4.15
C TYR A 66 -9.07 -10.79 2.76
N LEU A 67 -9.06 -12.03 2.31
CA LEU A 67 -9.64 -12.40 1.00
C LEU A 67 -11.14 -12.10 0.93
N PHE A 68 -11.89 -12.41 1.98
CA PHE A 68 -13.31 -12.09 2.05
C PHE A 68 -13.53 -10.58 2.10
N GLY A 69 -12.75 -9.85 2.90
CA GLY A 69 -12.76 -8.39 2.96
C GLY A 69 -12.50 -7.76 1.59
N LEU A 70 -11.54 -8.29 0.83
CA LEU A 70 -11.21 -7.87 -0.54
C LEU A 70 -12.41 -8.05 -1.48
N LEU A 71 -13.07 -9.22 -1.46
CA LEU A 71 -14.22 -9.48 -2.32
C LEU A 71 -15.39 -8.53 -2.02
N VAL A 72 -15.69 -8.29 -0.74
CA VAL A 72 -16.71 -7.32 -0.34
C VAL A 72 -16.33 -5.90 -0.72
N ALA A 73 -15.07 -5.53 -0.52
CA ALA A 73 -14.55 -4.20 -0.86
C ALA A 73 -14.64 -3.94 -2.36
N VAL A 74 -14.28 -4.90 -3.21
CA VAL A 74 -14.38 -4.80 -4.67
C VAL A 74 -15.80 -4.43 -5.13
N VAL A 75 -16.82 -5.04 -4.54
CA VAL A 75 -18.23 -4.77 -4.90
C VAL A 75 -18.69 -3.39 -4.40
N GLN A 76 -18.21 -2.94 -3.25
CA GLN A 76 -18.66 -1.70 -2.61
C GLN A 76 -17.82 -0.48 -3.01
N HIS A 77 -16.61 -0.69 -3.53
CA HIS A 77 -15.70 0.39 -3.84
C HIS A 77 -16.19 1.26 -4.99
N LYS A 78 -16.11 2.57 -4.80
CA LYS A 78 -16.41 3.58 -5.80
C LYS A 78 -15.12 4.34 -6.16
N PRO A 79 -14.51 4.06 -7.32
CA PRO A 79 -13.32 4.76 -7.75
C PRO A 79 -13.51 6.27 -7.78
N GLN A 80 -12.49 7.01 -7.40
CA GLN A 80 -12.47 8.47 -7.40
C GLN A 80 -11.39 8.99 -8.34
N MET A 81 -11.66 10.15 -8.97
CA MET A 81 -10.66 10.85 -9.77
C MET A 81 -9.55 11.34 -8.85
N MET A 82 -8.32 10.97 -9.16
CA MET A 82 -7.11 11.39 -8.45
C MET A 82 -6.02 11.81 -9.43
N THR A 83 -5.22 12.76 -9.01
CA THR A 83 -3.98 13.14 -9.71
C THR A 83 -2.82 12.69 -8.84
N ILE A 84 -1.94 11.88 -9.42
CA ILE A 84 -0.72 11.40 -8.77
C ILE A 84 0.46 12.14 -9.39
N THR A 85 1.25 12.75 -8.54
CA THR A 85 2.50 13.42 -8.90
C THR A 85 3.65 12.61 -8.32
N VAL A 86 4.69 12.36 -9.10
CA VAL A 86 5.89 11.64 -8.68
C VAL A 86 7.08 12.56 -8.90
N ASP A 87 7.85 12.81 -7.84
CA ASP A 87 9.05 13.67 -7.84
C ASP A 87 8.80 15.06 -8.48
N GLY A 88 7.59 15.60 -8.26
CA GLY A 88 7.17 16.92 -8.75
C GLY A 88 6.53 16.94 -10.14
N GLU A 89 6.48 15.81 -10.85
CA GLU A 89 5.87 15.70 -12.17
C GLU A 89 4.54 14.93 -12.12
N GLU A 90 3.52 15.39 -12.86
CA GLU A 90 2.25 14.68 -12.98
C GLU A 90 2.47 13.36 -13.72
N ALA A 91 2.28 12.24 -13.03
CA ALA A 91 2.46 10.91 -13.57
C ALA A 91 1.14 10.33 -14.13
N VAL A 92 0.01 10.55 -13.44
CA VAL A 92 -1.29 10.04 -13.86
C VAL A 92 -2.43 10.86 -13.26
N THR A 93 -3.46 11.14 -14.07
CA THR A 93 -4.76 11.66 -13.63
C THR A 93 -5.86 10.76 -14.17
N ASP A 94 -6.47 9.96 -13.30
CA ASP A 94 -7.51 9.00 -13.69
C ASP A 94 -8.38 8.58 -12.48
N TYR A 95 -9.42 7.77 -12.76
CA TYR A 95 -10.22 7.13 -11.72
C TYR A 95 -9.43 6.01 -11.04
N LEU A 96 -8.96 6.27 -9.84
CA LEU A 96 -8.25 5.31 -9.01
C LEU A 96 -9.21 4.22 -8.50
N PHE A 97 -8.91 2.97 -8.80
CA PHE A 97 -9.51 1.82 -8.16
C PHE A 97 -8.74 1.44 -6.89
N THR A 98 -7.44 1.26 -7.00
CA THR A 98 -6.52 1.06 -5.87
C THR A 98 -5.13 1.55 -6.23
N MET A 99 -4.39 2.02 -5.24
CA MET A 99 -2.96 2.28 -5.34
C MET A 99 -2.29 1.81 -4.06
N ASN A 100 -1.18 1.12 -4.22
CA ASN A 100 -0.30 0.78 -3.11
C ASN A 100 1.09 1.35 -3.39
N ILE A 101 1.62 2.10 -2.44
CA ILE A 101 2.99 2.61 -2.45
C ILE A 101 3.78 1.75 -1.48
N GLY A 102 4.70 0.95 -1.99
CA GLY A 102 5.49 -0.01 -1.23
C GLY A 102 6.92 0.46 -1.02
N ASN A 103 7.37 0.37 0.23
CA ASN A 103 8.78 0.40 0.60
C ASN A 103 9.39 -1.01 0.48
N GLY A 104 8.57 -2.03 0.62
CA GLY A 104 8.92 -3.44 0.42
C GLY A 104 7.99 -4.16 -0.56
N PRO A 105 8.37 -5.38 -0.99
CA PRO A 105 7.67 -6.12 -2.05
C PRO A 105 6.30 -6.67 -1.64
N PHE A 106 6.04 -6.82 -0.35
CA PHE A 106 4.85 -7.48 0.16
C PHE A 106 3.96 -6.53 0.93
N SER A 107 2.66 -6.65 0.74
CA SER A 107 1.63 -6.04 1.58
C SER A 107 0.94 -7.09 2.47
N GLY A 108 -0.13 -6.71 3.17
CA GLY A 108 -0.84 -7.59 4.11
C GLY A 108 -1.22 -8.95 3.53
N GLY A 109 -1.10 -10.01 4.35
CA GLY A 109 -1.43 -11.38 3.93
C GLY A 109 -0.42 -12.05 3.00
N GLY A 110 0.76 -11.50 2.78
CA GLY A 110 1.79 -12.05 1.88
C GLY A 110 1.52 -11.78 0.39
N ILE A 111 0.73 -10.77 0.09
CA ILE A 111 0.48 -10.31 -1.28
C ILE A 111 1.73 -9.61 -1.81
N ARG A 112 2.23 -10.03 -2.95
CA ARG A 112 3.39 -9.46 -3.62
C ARG A 112 2.96 -8.33 -4.56
N GLN A 113 2.58 -7.20 -3.96
CA GLN A 113 1.95 -6.08 -4.68
C GLN A 113 2.98 -5.23 -5.42
N ASN A 114 4.16 -5.01 -4.84
CA ASN A 114 5.25 -4.25 -5.43
C ASN A 114 6.50 -5.14 -5.53
N PRO A 115 6.58 -6.08 -6.48
CA PRO A 115 7.58 -7.15 -6.49
C PRO A 115 9.03 -6.66 -6.58
N ASP A 116 9.25 -5.49 -7.13
CA ASP A 116 10.56 -4.89 -7.38
C ASP A 116 10.98 -3.88 -6.30
N ALA A 117 10.13 -3.64 -5.28
CA ALA A 117 10.46 -2.74 -4.20
C ALA A 117 11.57 -3.31 -3.31
N ASP A 118 12.58 -2.48 -3.06
CA ASP A 118 13.71 -2.76 -2.16
C ASP A 118 13.75 -1.70 -1.06
N PRO A 119 13.62 -2.08 0.22
CA PRO A 119 13.62 -1.11 1.32
C PRO A 119 14.99 -0.48 1.60
N GLN A 120 15.96 -0.57 0.69
CA GLN A 120 17.31 -0.04 0.84
C GLN A 120 17.72 0.88 -0.34
N ASP A 121 16.87 1.06 -1.34
CA ASP A 121 17.23 1.78 -2.58
C ASP A 121 16.89 3.29 -2.55
N GLY A 122 16.20 3.77 -1.52
CA GLY A 122 15.85 5.18 -1.32
C GLY A 122 14.65 5.67 -2.12
N ILE A 123 13.88 4.75 -2.71
CA ILE A 123 12.70 5.07 -3.54
C ILE A 123 11.52 4.16 -3.21
N PHE A 124 10.33 4.58 -3.59
CA PHE A 124 9.13 3.74 -3.53
C PHE A 124 8.80 3.14 -4.89
N HIS A 125 8.28 1.93 -4.85
CA HIS A 125 7.57 1.33 -5.96
C HIS A 125 6.07 1.35 -5.69
N ALA A 126 5.29 1.91 -6.62
CA ALA A 126 3.85 1.98 -6.47
C ALA A 126 3.12 1.36 -7.66
N MET A 127 1.96 0.79 -7.40
CA MET A 127 1.06 0.26 -8.42
C MET A 127 -0.24 1.04 -8.38
N PHE A 128 -0.51 1.81 -9.43
CA PHE A 128 -1.78 2.50 -9.64
C PHE A 128 -2.66 1.67 -10.57
N LEU A 129 -3.83 1.25 -10.09
CA LEU A 129 -4.83 0.56 -10.88
C LEU A 129 -5.96 1.52 -11.23
N ARG A 130 -6.19 1.70 -12.54
CA ARG A 130 -7.40 2.38 -13.03
C ARG A 130 -8.64 1.55 -12.71
N LYS A 131 -9.81 2.16 -12.87
CA LYS A 131 -11.09 1.47 -12.71
C LYS A 131 -11.18 0.25 -13.66
N PRO A 132 -11.06 -0.99 -13.13
CA PRO A 132 -11.11 -2.19 -13.94
C PRO A 132 -12.55 -2.62 -14.23
N THR A 133 -12.74 -3.40 -15.27
CA THR A 133 -13.93 -4.22 -15.48
C THR A 133 -13.91 -5.44 -14.56
N PHE A 134 -15.04 -6.11 -14.39
CA PHE A 134 -15.11 -7.33 -13.58
C PHE A 134 -14.16 -8.44 -14.09
N GLY A 135 -14.05 -8.61 -15.41
CA GLY A 135 -13.12 -9.57 -16.00
C GLY A 135 -11.66 -9.26 -15.70
N GLN A 136 -11.28 -7.96 -15.71
CA GLN A 136 -9.94 -7.50 -15.33
C GLN A 136 -9.65 -7.74 -13.85
N ILE A 137 -10.64 -7.58 -12.95
CA ILE A 137 -10.49 -7.93 -11.53
C ILE A 137 -10.15 -9.41 -11.37
N MET A 138 -10.87 -10.28 -12.09
CA MET A 138 -10.60 -11.73 -12.06
C MET A 138 -9.20 -12.07 -12.58
N GLN A 139 -8.67 -11.31 -13.53
CA GLN A 139 -7.29 -11.46 -13.99
C GLN A 139 -6.25 -10.94 -12.98
N ALA A 140 -6.59 -9.90 -12.24
CA ALA A 140 -5.68 -9.28 -11.26
C ALA A 140 -5.49 -10.14 -10.00
N ILE A 141 -6.53 -10.80 -9.50
CA ILE A 141 -6.50 -11.58 -8.24
C ILE A 141 -5.32 -12.58 -8.20
N PRO A 142 -5.13 -13.51 -9.15
CA PRO A 142 -4.00 -14.42 -9.10
C PRO A 142 -2.65 -13.70 -9.25
N ARG A 143 -2.61 -12.57 -9.95
CA ARG A 143 -1.38 -11.78 -10.16
C ARG A 143 -0.94 -11.00 -8.92
N LEU A 144 -1.85 -10.68 -8.01
CA LEU A 144 -1.53 -10.14 -6.69
C LEU A 144 -0.61 -11.06 -5.88
N PHE A 145 -0.74 -12.39 -6.04
CA PHE A 145 0.03 -13.36 -5.27
C PHE A 145 1.32 -13.78 -5.95
N ASN A 146 1.39 -13.71 -7.28
CA ASN A 146 2.58 -14.14 -8.02
C ASN A 146 3.50 -12.96 -8.45
N GLY A 147 3.16 -11.70 -8.07
CA GLY A 147 3.96 -10.52 -8.35
C GLY A 147 3.93 -10.07 -9.82
N LYS A 148 2.90 -10.47 -10.60
CA LYS A 148 2.76 -10.11 -12.02
C LYS A 148 1.64 -9.10 -12.27
N LEU A 149 1.35 -8.26 -11.29
CA LEU A 149 0.28 -7.28 -11.41
C LEU A 149 0.60 -6.21 -12.47
N ALA A 150 1.86 -5.82 -12.57
CA ALA A 150 2.35 -4.82 -13.54
C ALA A 150 2.21 -5.25 -15.02
N ASP A 151 2.02 -6.56 -15.28
CA ASP A 151 1.81 -7.07 -16.65
C ASP A 151 0.40 -6.73 -17.22
N LEU A 152 -0.46 -6.10 -16.44
CA LEU A 152 -1.83 -5.77 -16.83
C LEU A 152 -1.93 -4.35 -17.38
N ASP A 153 -2.57 -4.16 -18.52
CA ASP A 153 -2.69 -2.88 -19.24
C ASP A 153 -3.39 -1.76 -18.44
N PHE A 154 -4.17 -2.11 -17.43
CA PHE A 154 -4.88 -1.17 -16.55
C PHE A 154 -4.12 -0.90 -15.24
N VAL A 155 -2.91 -1.41 -15.11
CA VAL A 155 -2.00 -1.18 -13.99
C VAL A 155 -0.84 -0.30 -14.46
N HIS A 156 -0.59 0.77 -13.72
CA HIS A 156 0.51 1.68 -13.98
C HIS A 156 1.52 1.59 -12.83
N PRO A 157 2.70 1.00 -13.07
CA PRO A 157 3.79 1.08 -12.12
C PRO A 157 4.32 2.51 -12.08
N LEU A 158 4.59 3.00 -10.87
CA LEU A 158 5.19 4.30 -10.61
C LEU A 158 6.39 4.09 -9.69
N ILE A 159 7.44 4.85 -9.91
CA ILE A 159 8.69 4.75 -9.14
C ILE A 159 9.16 6.17 -8.82
N GLY A 160 9.46 6.46 -7.56
CA GLY A 160 9.96 7.76 -7.16
C GLY A 160 10.19 7.87 -5.66
N LYS A 161 10.87 8.93 -5.27
CA LYS A 161 11.19 9.25 -3.88
C LYS A 161 10.03 9.95 -3.17
N GLU A 162 9.25 10.71 -3.93
CA GLU A 162 8.15 11.50 -3.43
C GLU A 162 6.91 11.26 -4.29
N ILE A 163 5.81 10.88 -3.65
CA ILE A 163 4.53 10.63 -4.32
C ILE A 163 3.44 11.48 -3.65
N GLU A 164 2.83 12.37 -4.43
CA GLU A 164 1.70 13.17 -3.97
C GLU A 164 0.39 12.63 -4.54
N VAL A 165 -0.63 12.60 -3.70
CA VAL A 165 -1.98 12.14 -4.02
C VAL A 165 -2.94 13.31 -3.85
N ASN A 166 -3.45 13.84 -4.95
CA ASN A 166 -4.41 14.93 -5.00
C ASN A 166 -5.80 14.43 -5.42
N TYR A 167 -6.85 14.88 -4.73
CA TYR A 167 -8.23 14.44 -4.92
C TYR A 167 -9.22 15.53 -4.45
N LYS A 168 -10.50 15.40 -4.88
CA LYS A 168 -11.52 16.42 -4.59
C LYS A 168 -12.44 16.13 -3.41
N LYS A 169 -12.48 14.87 -2.94
CA LYS A 169 -13.39 14.43 -1.88
C LYS A 169 -12.60 13.82 -0.72
N HIS A 170 -13.27 13.62 0.42
CA HIS A 170 -12.68 12.85 1.52
C HIS A 170 -12.32 11.46 1.05
N ILE A 171 -11.11 11.02 1.37
CA ILE A 171 -10.66 9.65 1.13
C ILE A 171 -10.09 9.06 2.42
N MET A 172 -9.92 7.76 2.39
CA MET A 172 -9.24 7.00 3.42
C MET A 172 -7.96 6.42 2.82
N PHE A 173 -6.88 6.44 3.59
CA PHE A 173 -5.71 5.63 3.32
C PHE A 173 -5.46 4.65 4.47
N GLU A 174 -4.69 3.63 4.21
CA GLU A 174 -4.11 2.76 5.22
C GLU A 174 -2.59 2.85 5.16
N ALA A 175 -1.93 2.81 6.31
CA ALA A 175 -0.47 2.73 6.40
C ALA A 175 -0.10 1.64 7.42
N ASP A 176 0.60 0.61 6.97
CA ASP A 176 0.93 -0.58 7.77
C ASP A 176 -0.28 -1.15 8.53
N GLY A 177 -1.45 -1.18 7.86
CA GLY A 177 -2.72 -1.67 8.40
C GLY A 177 -3.50 -0.69 9.27
N ILE A 178 -3.02 0.53 9.48
CA ILE A 178 -3.73 1.55 10.28
C ILE A 178 -4.46 2.52 9.34
N LEU A 179 -5.77 2.66 9.58
CA LEU A 179 -6.66 3.47 8.75
C LEU A 179 -6.70 4.93 9.19
N GLU A 180 -6.65 5.84 8.22
CA GLU A 180 -6.80 7.29 8.42
C GLU A 180 -7.77 7.89 7.40
N ASN A 181 -8.64 8.81 7.87
CA ASN A 181 -9.49 9.61 7.01
C ASN A 181 -8.84 10.97 6.78
N ILE A 182 -8.77 11.40 5.52
CA ILE A 182 -8.10 12.63 5.14
C ILE A 182 -8.99 13.54 4.29
N THR A 183 -8.76 14.84 4.40
CA THR A 183 -9.60 15.89 3.79
C THR A 183 -8.84 16.83 2.87
N GLY A 184 -7.54 16.65 2.74
CA GLY A 184 -6.63 17.46 1.92
C GLY A 184 -5.59 16.57 1.22
N PRO A 185 -4.66 17.14 0.48
CA PRO A 185 -3.64 16.40 -0.24
C PRO A 185 -2.85 15.49 0.71
N CYS A 186 -2.28 14.44 0.14
CA CYS A 186 -1.42 13.52 0.87
C CYS A 186 -0.08 13.41 0.14
N LYS A 187 1.02 13.57 0.87
CA LYS A 187 2.37 13.49 0.35
C LYS A 187 3.11 12.38 1.07
N VAL A 188 3.71 11.49 0.30
CA VAL A 188 4.48 10.34 0.80
C VAL A 188 5.92 10.52 0.35
N THR A 189 6.85 10.59 1.31
CA THR A 189 8.27 10.83 1.06
C THR A 189 9.11 9.67 1.61
N CYS A 190 10.04 9.16 0.84
CA CYS A 190 11.00 8.15 1.27
C CYS A 190 12.15 8.81 2.05
N ILE A 191 12.38 8.32 3.27
CA ILE A 191 13.55 8.69 4.09
C ILE A 191 14.54 7.54 4.02
N HIS A 192 15.58 7.75 3.21
CA HIS A 192 16.57 6.73 2.92
C HIS A 192 17.40 6.37 4.16
N HIS A 193 17.61 5.07 4.41
CA HIS A 193 18.42 4.51 5.48
C HIS A 193 18.08 5.04 6.88
N ALA A 194 16.79 5.28 7.14
CA ALA A 194 16.32 5.96 8.35
C ALA A 194 16.41 5.14 9.62
N ILE A 195 16.35 3.81 9.53
CA ILE A 195 16.44 2.90 10.68
C ILE A 195 17.36 1.73 10.37
N GLN A 196 17.82 1.06 11.43
CA GLN A 196 18.57 -0.20 11.33
C GLN A 196 17.65 -1.37 11.65
N MET A 197 17.52 -2.33 10.73
CA MET A 197 16.76 -3.56 10.91
C MET A 197 17.70 -4.75 10.97
N GLN A 198 17.53 -5.59 11.98
CA GLN A 198 18.29 -6.82 12.12
C GLN A 198 17.61 -7.97 11.38
N VAL A 199 18.30 -8.59 10.43
CA VAL A 199 17.80 -9.64 9.54
C VAL A 199 18.69 -10.87 9.53
#